data_4e73d5e6700a3c9f98b49856113abb7d
#
_entry.id   4e73d5e6700a3c9f98b49856113abb7d
#
_cell.length_a   1.000
_cell.length_b   1.000
_cell.length_c   1.000
_cell.angle_alpha   90.00
_cell.angle_beta   90.00
_cell.angle_gamma   90.00
#
_symmetry.space_group_name_H-M   'P 1'
#
loop_
_entity.id
_entity.type
_entity.pdbx_description
1 polymer ?
#
loop_
_entity_poly.entity_id
_entity_poly.type
_entity_poly.pdbx_seq_one_letter_code
_entity_poly.pdbx_strand_id
1 'polypeptide(L)'
;MIYARLLCGRGHDFSQLIDVATLQTDDDIKIYALFRNYWNMSAVCVYNMSKISTIFASSEFNSTNVPADHRPGTCVDNSASLSSEVLKFMPVHPEMKDWVMPENGPLLFRHRHYTHIQVDREQHDTVLLLSLESGGVHKVLEKPVFVIAEYLPFPRGTHITGMLLDTSEKRLFVSSSDEVVQIDLQTCGVYRDECIECLLSRDPYCGWDGLHCTIKAKGRAKDPHDCKMPSAEPSRTELRDETPVFVPESSRHFLLCPMTSHHATYHWQHGSAREECVDSDQGCLYLIHSMSEAHEGLYTCVSSEDVYNRTVAQYQLSMSRSNAHRLTPVGLLLLIVMSLPVLHL
;
A
#
# COMPACT_ATOMS: atom_id res chain seq x y z
N MET A 1 -23.32 -2.99 -31.19
CA MET A 1 -22.41 -2.43 -30.14
C MET A 1 -21.02 -2.42 -30.73
N ILE A 2 -20.32 -1.29 -30.72
CA ILE A 2 -18.94 -1.16 -31.16
C ILE A 2 -18.01 -1.06 -29.96
N TYR A 3 -16.75 -1.47 -30.11
CA TYR A 3 -15.76 -1.44 -29.04
C TYR A 3 -14.36 -1.13 -29.55
N ALA A 4 -13.53 -0.61 -28.64
CA ALA A 4 -12.10 -0.44 -28.82
C ALA A 4 -11.37 -1.16 -27.67
N ARG A 5 -10.24 -1.76 -27.96
CA ARG A 5 -9.45 -2.47 -26.95
C ARG A 5 -8.72 -1.47 -26.06
N LEU A 6 -8.79 -1.70 -24.76
CA LEU A 6 -8.05 -0.97 -23.75
C LEU A 6 -6.77 -1.74 -23.42
N LEU A 7 -5.61 -1.11 -23.54
CA LEU A 7 -4.33 -1.73 -23.25
C LEU A 7 -3.70 -1.14 -21.98
N CYS A 8 -3.08 -2.00 -21.18
CA CYS A 8 -2.25 -1.61 -20.06
C CYS A 8 -0.92 -2.38 -20.12
N GLY A 9 0.19 -1.66 -20.19
CA GLY A 9 1.51 -2.24 -20.38
C GLY A 9 1.92 -2.41 -21.84
N ARG A 10 3.08 -3.01 -22.07
CA ARG A 10 3.61 -3.35 -23.39
C ARG A 10 3.20 -4.78 -23.73
N GLY A 11 2.79 -5.03 -24.95
CA GLY A 11 2.57 -6.39 -25.45
C GLY A 11 1.46 -7.19 -24.74
N HIS A 12 0.43 -6.53 -24.21
CA HIS A 12 -0.67 -7.16 -23.46
C HIS A 12 -0.30 -7.76 -22.11
N ASP A 13 0.71 -7.21 -21.45
CA ASP A 13 1.21 -7.72 -20.17
C ASP A 13 0.12 -7.78 -19.09
N PHE A 14 -0.82 -6.81 -19.11
CA PHE A 14 -1.96 -6.75 -18.19
C PHE A 14 -3.28 -6.82 -18.96
N SER A 15 -3.91 -7.97 -18.91
CA SER A 15 -5.08 -8.28 -19.75
C SER A 15 -6.39 -8.36 -18.97
N GLN A 16 -6.35 -8.49 -17.65
CA GLN A 16 -7.54 -8.61 -16.83
C GLN A 16 -7.85 -7.27 -16.16
N LEU A 17 -8.94 -6.63 -16.56
CA LEU A 17 -9.49 -5.46 -15.87
C LEU A 17 -10.17 -5.91 -14.58
N ILE A 18 -9.78 -5.31 -13.46
CA ILE A 18 -10.28 -5.65 -12.12
C ILE A 18 -11.30 -4.62 -11.66
N ASP A 19 -10.92 -3.33 -11.71
CA ASP A 19 -11.77 -2.24 -11.25
C ASP A 19 -11.42 -0.93 -11.93
N VAL A 20 -12.30 0.08 -11.86
CA VAL A 20 -12.14 1.38 -12.52
C VAL A 20 -12.63 2.49 -11.59
N ALA A 21 -11.83 3.54 -11.46
CA ALA A 21 -12.26 4.80 -10.86
C ALA A 21 -12.12 5.95 -11.87
N THR A 22 -12.95 6.96 -11.74
CA THR A 22 -12.93 8.14 -12.62
C THR A 22 -12.65 9.39 -11.80
N LEU A 23 -11.91 10.32 -12.38
CA LEU A 23 -11.62 11.62 -11.80
C LEU A 23 -11.98 12.72 -12.81
N GLN A 24 -12.92 13.58 -12.45
CA GLN A 24 -13.22 14.77 -13.23
C GLN A 24 -12.10 15.79 -13.01
N THR A 25 -11.47 16.21 -14.10
CA THR A 25 -10.51 17.33 -14.11
C THR A 25 -11.15 18.54 -14.80
N ASP A 26 -10.46 19.68 -14.78
CA ASP A 26 -10.97 20.90 -15.41
C ASP A 26 -11.11 20.74 -16.94
N ASP A 27 -10.24 19.92 -17.55
CA ASP A 27 -10.15 19.76 -19.01
C ASP A 27 -10.74 18.44 -19.54
N ASP A 28 -10.77 17.38 -18.71
CA ASP A 28 -11.16 16.03 -19.15
C ASP A 28 -11.61 15.14 -17.98
N ILE A 29 -12.12 13.98 -18.30
CA ILE A 29 -12.32 12.88 -17.33
C ILE A 29 -11.15 11.90 -17.47
N LYS A 30 -10.42 11.72 -16.40
CA LYS A 30 -9.40 10.67 -16.29
C LYS A 30 -10.02 9.37 -15.79
N ILE A 31 -9.60 8.28 -16.40
CA ILE A 31 -10.02 6.93 -16.05
C ILE A 31 -8.81 6.19 -15.51
N TYR A 32 -8.86 5.80 -14.25
CA TYR A 32 -7.86 4.99 -13.57
C TYR A 32 -8.34 3.54 -13.57
N ALA A 33 -7.71 2.70 -14.36
CA ALA A 33 -8.09 1.31 -14.51
C ALA A 33 -7.07 0.40 -13.83
N LEU A 34 -7.55 -0.40 -12.92
CA LEU A 34 -6.78 -1.41 -12.21
C LEU A 34 -6.79 -2.71 -13.00
N PHE A 35 -5.62 -3.20 -13.36
CA PHE A 35 -5.43 -4.43 -14.10
C PHE A 35 -4.64 -5.46 -13.32
N ARG A 36 -4.77 -6.72 -13.74
CA ARG A 36 -4.00 -7.86 -13.25
C ARG A 36 -3.44 -8.66 -14.42
N ASN A 37 -2.27 -9.28 -14.21
CA ASN A 37 -1.67 -10.21 -15.17
C ASN A 37 -1.76 -11.66 -14.69
N TYR A 38 -1.24 -12.61 -15.49
CA TYR A 38 -1.23 -14.02 -15.18
C TYR A 38 -0.41 -14.39 -13.92
N TRP A 39 0.55 -13.57 -13.52
CA TRP A 39 1.34 -13.76 -12.30
C TRP A 39 0.75 -13.03 -11.10
N ASN A 40 -0.52 -12.63 -11.18
CA ASN A 40 -1.23 -11.89 -10.16
C ASN A 40 -0.56 -10.56 -9.77
N MET A 41 0.23 -9.96 -10.66
CA MET A 41 0.76 -8.62 -10.46
C MET A 41 -0.31 -7.60 -10.84
N SER A 42 -0.39 -6.53 -10.07
CA SER A 42 -1.34 -5.44 -10.34
C SER A 42 -0.65 -4.25 -11.01
N ALA A 43 -1.38 -3.61 -11.92
CA ALA A 43 -0.99 -2.37 -12.56
C ALA A 43 -2.18 -1.39 -12.62
N VAL A 44 -1.91 -0.10 -12.47
CA VAL A 44 -2.87 0.97 -12.72
C VAL A 44 -2.46 1.69 -13.99
N CYS A 45 -3.37 1.77 -14.95
CA CYS A 45 -3.19 2.54 -16.17
C CYS A 45 -4.20 3.70 -16.22
N VAL A 46 -3.76 4.86 -16.73
CA VAL A 46 -4.56 6.08 -16.78
C VAL A 46 -4.90 6.44 -18.22
N TYR A 47 -6.16 6.71 -18.48
CA TYR A 47 -6.68 7.06 -19.82
C TYR A 47 -7.48 8.35 -19.74
N ASN A 48 -7.55 9.06 -20.88
CA ASN A 48 -8.36 10.25 -21.05
C ASN A 48 -9.63 9.93 -21.82
N MET A 49 -10.78 10.37 -21.32
CA MET A 49 -12.06 10.16 -21.96
C MET A 49 -12.11 10.83 -23.34
N SER A 50 -11.49 12.01 -23.50
CA SER A 50 -11.38 12.70 -24.78
C SER A 50 -10.67 11.85 -25.85
N LYS A 51 -9.60 11.15 -25.50
CA LYS A 51 -8.89 10.23 -26.42
C LYS A 51 -9.75 9.03 -26.81
N ILE A 52 -10.48 8.46 -25.83
CA ILE A 52 -11.43 7.38 -26.09
C ILE A 52 -12.51 7.83 -27.04
N SER A 53 -13.11 8.99 -26.80
CA SER A 53 -14.13 9.60 -27.67
C SER A 53 -13.61 9.85 -29.08
N THR A 54 -12.36 10.30 -29.20
CA THR A 54 -11.71 10.51 -30.50
C THR A 54 -11.58 9.20 -31.29
N ILE A 55 -11.16 8.10 -30.62
CA ILE A 55 -11.06 6.78 -31.28
C ILE A 55 -12.43 6.35 -31.80
N PHE A 56 -13.49 6.44 -30.99
CA PHE A 56 -14.83 6.09 -31.44
C PHE A 56 -15.35 6.99 -32.57
N ALA A 57 -14.97 8.26 -32.62
CA ALA A 57 -15.39 9.20 -33.63
C ALA A 57 -14.62 9.05 -34.95
N SER A 58 -13.32 8.75 -34.91
CA SER A 58 -12.43 8.88 -36.08
C SER A 58 -11.63 7.65 -36.47
N SER A 59 -11.44 6.66 -35.57
CA SER A 59 -10.69 5.45 -35.91
C SER A 59 -11.39 4.64 -37.00
N GLU A 60 -10.63 4.02 -37.86
CA GLU A 60 -11.13 3.01 -38.79
C GLU A 60 -11.66 1.79 -38.05
N PHE A 61 -12.53 1.03 -38.70
CA PHE A 61 -12.90 -0.31 -38.21
C PHE A 61 -11.84 -1.33 -38.63
N ASN A 62 -11.69 -2.38 -37.85
CA ASN A 62 -10.83 -3.51 -38.20
C ASN A 62 -11.48 -4.39 -39.29
N SER A 63 -11.75 -3.75 -40.43
CA SER A 63 -12.40 -4.36 -41.61
C SER A 63 -12.09 -3.56 -42.85
N THR A 64 -12.03 -4.23 -44.01
CA THR A 64 -11.84 -3.59 -45.32
C THR A 64 -13.13 -3.14 -45.98
N ASN A 65 -14.30 -3.62 -45.52
CA ASN A 65 -15.60 -3.40 -46.15
C ASN A 65 -16.50 -2.50 -45.31
N VAL A 66 -16.01 -1.30 -44.94
CA VAL A 66 -16.79 -0.34 -44.15
C VAL A 66 -17.84 0.33 -45.06
N PRO A 67 -19.13 0.38 -44.65
CA PRO A 67 -20.16 1.10 -45.40
C PRO A 67 -19.79 2.57 -45.60
N ALA A 68 -20.00 3.07 -46.85
CA ALA A 68 -19.58 4.43 -47.22
C ALA A 68 -20.62 5.50 -46.89
N ASP A 69 -21.89 5.12 -46.78
CA ASP A 69 -23.03 6.03 -46.59
C ASP A 69 -23.12 6.63 -45.20
N HIS A 70 -22.92 5.82 -44.19
CA HIS A 70 -22.90 6.28 -42.79
C HIS A 70 -21.82 5.52 -41.99
N ARG A 71 -21.04 6.25 -41.22
CA ARG A 71 -20.09 5.64 -40.30
C ARG A 71 -20.85 4.79 -39.25
N PRO A 72 -20.58 3.48 -39.14
CA PRO A 72 -21.19 2.64 -38.14
C PRO A 72 -20.94 3.18 -36.73
N GLY A 73 -21.95 3.19 -35.86
CA GLY A 73 -21.87 3.66 -34.47
C GLY A 73 -22.05 5.18 -34.29
N THR A 74 -22.21 5.95 -35.33
CA THR A 74 -22.58 7.36 -35.21
C THR A 74 -24.03 7.49 -34.72
N CYS A 75 -24.27 8.40 -33.77
CA CYS A 75 -25.63 8.71 -33.33
C CYS A 75 -26.42 9.35 -34.44
N VAL A 76 -27.62 8.87 -34.69
CA VAL A 76 -28.59 9.40 -35.67
C VAL A 76 -29.93 9.60 -34.96
N ASP A 77 -30.70 10.61 -35.43
CA ASP A 77 -32.01 10.93 -34.84
C ASP A 77 -33.02 9.80 -35.07
N ASN A 78 -32.93 9.12 -36.21
CA ASN A 78 -33.80 8.02 -36.54
C ASN A 78 -33.00 6.81 -37.05
N SER A 79 -32.85 5.80 -36.21
CA SER A 79 -32.10 4.57 -36.55
C SER A 79 -32.78 3.75 -37.65
N ALA A 80 -34.09 3.97 -37.96
CA ALA A 80 -34.78 3.30 -39.08
C ALA A 80 -34.32 3.86 -40.43
N SER A 81 -33.65 5.01 -40.47
CA SER A 81 -33.08 5.57 -41.72
C SER A 81 -31.71 4.98 -42.07
N LEU A 82 -31.11 4.21 -41.20
CA LEU A 82 -29.82 3.56 -41.47
C LEU A 82 -29.97 2.48 -42.56
N SER A 83 -28.97 2.40 -43.42
CA SER A 83 -28.96 1.37 -44.47
C SER A 83 -28.83 -0.04 -43.87
N SER A 84 -29.34 -1.03 -44.59
CA SER A 84 -29.18 -2.44 -44.17
C SER A 84 -27.72 -2.88 -44.14
N GLU A 85 -26.83 -2.20 -44.86
CA GLU A 85 -25.39 -2.46 -44.89
C GLU A 85 -24.74 -2.06 -43.54
N VAL A 86 -25.05 -0.86 -43.02
CA VAL A 86 -24.58 -0.40 -41.72
C VAL A 86 -25.09 -1.32 -40.62
N LEU A 87 -26.36 -1.69 -40.63
CA LEU A 87 -26.96 -2.57 -39.62
C LEU A 87 -26.36 -3.99 -39.64
N LYS A 88 -26.01 -4.53 -40.81
CA LYS A 88 -25.34 -5.84 -40.94
C LYS A 88 -23.86 -5.79 -40.61
N PHE A 89 -23.21 -4.64 -40.84
CA PHE A 89 -21.78 -4.47 -40.57
C PHE A 89 -21.45 -4.54 -39.06
N MET A 90 -22.18 -3.81 -38.22
CA MET A 90 -21.88 -3.67 -36.81
C MET A 90 -21.80 -4.99 -36.00
N PRO A 91 -22.69 -6.00 -36.21
CA PRO A 91 -22.57 -7.27 -35.53
C PRO A 91 -21.35 -8.10 -35.92
N VAL A 92 -20.85 -7.92 -37.14
CA VAL A 92 -19.76 -8.72 -37.72
C VAL A 92 -18.40 -8.07 -37.50
N HIS A 93 -18.33 -6.73 -37.55
CA HIS A 93 -17.11 -5.94 -37.49
C HIS A 93 -17.23 -4.82 -36.43
N PRO A 94 -17.44 -5.15 -35.14
CA PRO A 94 -17.68 -4.15 -34.11
C PRO A 94 -16.42 -3.46 -33.59
N GLU A 95 -15.23 -3.96 -33.96
CA GLU A 95 -13.94 -3.55 -33.37
C GLU A 95 -13.33 -2.36 -34.11
N MET A 96 -12.92 -1.35 -33.34
CA MET A 96 -12.08 -0.26 -33.84
C MET A 96 -10.66 -0.75 -34.13
N LYS A 97 -10.02 -0.20 -35.14
CA LYS A 97 -8.64 -0.52 -35.52
C LYS A 97 -7.65 0.03 -34.49
N ASP A 98 -7.88 1.25 -34.02
CA ASP A 98 -7.04 1.87 -33.01
C ASP A 98 -7.43 1.41 -31.63
N TRP A 99 -6.40 1.13 -30.81
CA TRP A 99 -6.55 0.71 -29.45
C TRP A 99 -6.41 1.91 -28.51
N VAL A 100 -7.08 1.86 -27.38
CA VAL A 100 -6.98 2.88 -26.34
C VAL A 100 -5.71 2.63 -25.53
N MET A 101 -4.75 3.53 -25.70
CA MET A 101 -3.46 3.46 -25.01
C MET A 101 -3.47 4.34 -23.77
N PRO A 102 -2.81 3.92 -22.68
CA PRO A 102 -2.65 4.76 -21.49
C PRO A 102 -1.77 5.97 -21.78
N GLU A 103 -1.87 7.01 -20.96
CA GLU A 103 -1.13 8.26 -21.16
C GLU A 103 0.40 8.05 -21.22
N ASN A 104 0.96 7.27 -20.29
CA ASN A 104 2.41 7.10 -20.13
C ASN A 104 2.81 5.66 -19.78
N GLY A 105 2.02 4.63 -20.19
CA GLY A 105 2.20 3.27 -19.73
C GLY A 105 1.61 3.04 -18.33
N PRO A 106 1.93 1.93 -17.65
CA PRO A 106 1.46 1.69 -16.31
C PRO A 106 1.99 2.75 -15.34
N LEU A 107 1.07 3.45 -14.66
CA LEU A 107 1.39 4.43 -13.63
C LEU A 107 1.99 3.75 -12.41
N LEU A 108 1.36 2.67 -11.96
CA LEU A 108 1.75 1.86 -10.83
C LEU A 108 1.87 0.41 -11.27
N PHE A 109 2.95 -0.24 -10.85
CA PHE A 109 3.23 -1.64 -11.11
C PHE A 109 3.78 -2.28 -9.84
N ARG A 110 3.11 -3.31 -9.30
CA ARG A 110 3.47 -3.94 -8.03
C ARG A 110 3.20 -5.45 -8.04
N HIS A 111 4.02 -6.19 -7.31
CA HIS A 111 3.78 -7.59 -6.96
C HIS A 111 2.70 -7.75 -5.86
N ARG A 112 1.87 -6.75 -5.66
CA ARG A 112 0.78 -6.73 -4.71
C ARG A 112 -0.53 -6.98 -5.43
N HIS A 113 -1.43 -7.73 -4.82
CA HIS A 113 -2.75 -8.02 -5.37
C HIS A 113 -3.75 -6.96 -4.92
N TYR A 114 -4.02 -6.00 -5.79
CA TYR A 114 -5.08 -5.01 -5.56
C TYR A 114 -6.41 -5.51 -6.11
N THR A 115 -7.51 -5.20 -5.41
CA THR A 115 -8.87 -5.66 -5.74
C THR A 115 -9.84 -4.54 -6.06
N HIS A 116 -9.64 -3.35 -5.50
CA HIS A 116 -10.48 -2.17 -5.78
C HIS A 116 -9.61 -0.92 -5.86
N ILE A 117 -10.14 0.09 -6.57
CA ILE A 117 -9.51 1.40 -6.71
C ILE A 117 -10.53 2.51 -6.48
N GLN A 118 -10.15 3.52 -5.68
CA GLN A 118 -10.81 4.82 -5.59
C GLN A 118 -9.77 5.90 -5.82
N VAL A 119 -10.21 7.06 -6.31
CA VAL A 119 -9.29 8.17 -6.65
C VAL A 119 -9.85 9.47 -6.11
N ASP A 120 -8.98 10.23 -5.44
CA ASP A 120 -9.28 11.56 -4.95
C ASP A 120 -8.29 12.59 -5.50
N ARG A 121 -8.74 13.85 -5.53
CA ARG A 121 -7.88 14.99 -5.87
C ARG A 121 -7.83 15.95 -4.70
N GLU A 122 -6.62 16.26 -4.26
CA GLU A 122 -6.36 17.30 -3.28
C GLU A 122 -5.47 18.38 -3.90
N GLN A 123 -6.06 19.56 -4.15
CA GLN A 123 -5.40 20.66 -4.87
C GLN A 123 -4.86 20.23 -6.23
N HIS A 124 -3.55 20.01 -6.34
CA HIS A 124 -2.86 19.61 -7.58
C HIS A 124 -2.43 18.14 -7.58
N ASP A 125 -2.57 17.46 -6.44
CA ASP A 125 -2.17 16.09 -6.24
C ASP A 125 -3.34 15.13 -6.42
N THR A 126 -3.05 13.96 -6.95
CA THR A 126 -4.01 12.86 -7.06
C THR A 126 -3.59 11.73 -6.14
N VAL A 127 -4.55 11.22 -5.38
CA VAL A 127 -4.36 10.11 -4.44
C VAL A 127 -5.17 8.91 -4.89
N LEU A 128 -4.51 7.76 -4.99
CA LEU A 128 -5.15 6.48 -5.24
C LEU A 128 -5.34 5.73 -3.92
N LEU A 129 -6.51 5.17 -3.73
CA LEU A 129 -6.84 4.28 -2.62
C LEU A 129 -7.06 2.89 -3.19
N LEU A 130 -6.17 1.96 -2.85
CA LEU A 130 -6.10 0.64 -3.45
C LEU A 130 -6.28 -0.42 -2.37
N SER A 131 -7.38 -1.19 -2.42
CA SER A 131 -7.56 -2.31 -1.49
C SER A 131 -6.67 -3.49 -1.87
N LEU A 132 -6.10 -4.12 -0.87
CA LEU A 132 -5.29 -5.33 -0.98
C LEU A 132 -6.14 -6.58 -0.76
N GLU A 133 -5.81 -7.66 -1.45
CA GLU A 133 -6.42 -8.98 -1.18
C GLU A 133 -6.18 -9.44 0.26
N SER A 134 -5.09 -8.97 0.90
CA SER A 134 -4.78 -9.23 2.31
C SER A 134 -5.63 -8.47 3.32
N GLY A 135 -6.55 -7.61 2.87
CA GLY A 135 -7.48 -6.85 3.72
C GLY A 135 -7.02 -5.45 4.12
N GLY A 136 -5.89 -4.98 3.59
CA GLY A 136 -5.41 -3.61 3.78
C GLY A 136 -5.88 -2.65 2.68
N VAL A 137 -5.66 -1.36 2.89
CA VAL A 137 -5.86 -0.31 1.88
C VAL A 137 -4.62 0.56 1.81
N HIS A 138 -3.99 0.62 0.65
CA HIS A 138 -2.89 1.54 0.38
C HIS A 138 -3.42 2.90 -0.04
N LYS A 139 -2.88 3.95 0.57
CA LYS A 139 -2.99 5.35 0.14
C LYS A 139 -1.75 5.68 -0.67
N VAL A 140 -1.92 6.00 -1.96
CA VAL A 140 -0.80 6.16 -2.90
C VAL A 140 -0.87 7.52 -3.57
N LEU A 141 0.23 8.28 -3.54
CA LEU A 141 0.39 9.50 -4.33
C LEU A 141 0.62 9.13 -5.81
N GLU A 142 0.00 9.85 -6.73
CA GLU A 142 0.16 9.60 -8.17
C GLU A 142 1.53 10.03 -8.69
N LYS A 143 2.01 11.22 -8.28
CA LYS A 143 3.24 11.83 -8.82
C LYS A 143 4.07 12.54 -7.74
N PRO A 144 5.28 12.04 -7.42
CA PRO A 144 5.81 10.74 -7.85
C PRO A 144 4.98 9.60 -7.25
N VAL A 145 5.00 8.42 -7.88
CA VAL A 145 4.28 7.25 -7.37
C VAL A 145 4.87 6.81 -6.04
N PHE A 146 4.05 6.86 -4.99
CA PHE A 146 4.51 6.81 -3.62
C PHE A 146 3.42 6.25 -2.70
N VAL A 147 3.68 5.17 -1.97
CA VAL A 147 2.76 4.65 -0.96
C VAL A 147 2.89 5.50 0.31
N ILE A 148 1.90 6.31 0.60
CA ILE A 148 1.88 7.21 1.76
C ILE A 148 1.62 6.42 3.04
N ALA A 149 0.61 5.55 3.02
CA ALA A 149 0.15 4.80 4.18
C ALA A 149 -0.54 3.49 3.80
N GLU A 150 -0.57 2.54 4.71
CA GLU A 150 -1.42 1.36 4.69
C GLU A 150 -2.41 1.45 5.84
N TYR A 151 -3.70 1.36 5.53
CA TYR A 151 -4.77 1.24 6.50
C TYR A 151 -5.17 -0.22 6.67
N LEU A 152 -5.42 -0.64 7.88
CA LEU A 152 -5.92 -1.98 8.22
C LEU A 152 -7.32 -1.85 8.84
N PRO A 153 -8.36 -1.68 8.02
CA PRO A 153 -9.73 -1.50 8.53
C PRO A 153 -10.24 -2.75 9.25
N PHE A 154 -9.74 -3.92 8.88
CA PHE A 154 -10.13 -5.22 9.41
C PHE A 154 -8.90 -6.03 9.84
N PRO A 155 -9.08 -7.11 10.59
CA PRO A 155 -8.01 -8.08 10.82
C PRO A 155 -7.41 -8.58 9.50
N ARG A 156 -6.09 -8.84 9.48
CA ARG A 156 -5.40 -9.32 8.28
C ARG A 156 -6.05 -10.60 7.74
N GLY A 157 -6.20 -10.67 6.41
CA GLY A 157 -6.85 -11.77 5.73
C GLY A 157 -8.36 -11.61 5.56
N THR A 158 -8.97 -10.55 6.08
CA THR A 158 -10.37 -10.22 5.81
C THR A 158 -10.51 -9.70 4.39
N HIS A 159 -11.39 -10.32 3.60
CA HIS A 159 -11.65 -9.90 2.23
C HIS A 159 -12.45 -8.60 2.17
N ILE A 160 -11.93 -7.59 1.47
CA ILE A 160 -12.63 -6.33 1.19
C ILE A 160 -13.58 -6.58 0.02
N THR A 161 -14.87 -6.33 0.24
CA THR A 161 -15.93 -6.52 -0.76
C THR A 161 -16.27 -5.26 -1.54
N GLY A 162 -15.88 -4.09 -1.04
CA GLY A 162 -16.10 -2.83 -1.72
C GLY A 162 -15.46 -1.65 -1.01
N MET A 163 -15.29 -0.55 -1.76
CA MET A 163 -14.84 0.73 -1.26
C MET A 163 -15.70 1.85 -1.84
N LEU A 164 -16.02 2.84 -1.03
CA LEU A 164 -16.72 4.05 -1.45
C LEU A 164 -16.02 5.28 -0.85
N LEU A 165 -15.64 6.22 -1.70
CA LEU A 165 -14.98 7.45 -1.30
C LEU A 165 -15.97 8.62 -1.25
N ASP A 166 -16.03 9.28 -0.10
CA ASP A 166 -16.62 10.60 0.03
C ASP A 166 -15.52 11.65 -0.14
N THR A 167 -15.46 12.24 -1.32
CA THR A 167 -14.45 13.24 -1.68
C THR A 167 -14.65 14.57 -0.96
N SER A 168 -15.86 14.87 -0.50
CA SER A 168 -16.19 16.12 0.20
C SER A 168 -15.69 16.11 1.64
N GLU A 169 -15.90 15.00 2.34
CA GLU A 169 -15.50 14.81 3.74
C GLU A 169 -14.15 14.10 3.89
N LYS A 170 -13.53 13.70 2.77
CA LYS A 170 -12.26 12.95 2.74
C LYS A 170 -12.33 11.67 3.60
N ARG A 171 -13.42 10.93 3.44
CA ARG A 171 -13.69 9.69 4.16
C ARG A 171 -13.80 8.53 3.20
N LEU A 172 -13.14 7.43 3.52
CA LEU A 172 -13.25 6.18 2.79
C LEU A 172 -14.08 5.19 3.60
N PHE A 173 -15.15 4.68 3.01
CA PHE A 173 -15.93 3.58 3.54
C PHE A 173 -15.44 2.29 2.91
N VAL A 174 -15.06 1.33 3.75
CA VAL A 174 -14.56 0.02 3.33
C VAL A 174 -15.47 -1.05 3.89
N SER A 175 -15.93 -1.97 3.05
CA SER A 175 -16.81 -3.06 3.45
C SER A 175 -16.13 -4.42 3.39
N SER A 176 -16.46 -5.26 4.36
CA SER A 176 -16.24 -6.70 4.33
C SER A 176 -17.59 -7.44 4.15
N SER A 177 -17.62 -8.77 4.33
CA SER A 177 -18.88 -9.53 4.37
C SER A 177 -19.75 -9.15 5.56
N ASP A 178 -19.17 -8.67 6.66
CA ASP A 178 -19.82 -8.59 7.97
C ASP A 178 -19.99 -7.16 8.48
N GLU A 179 -19.13 -6.23 8.03
CA GLU A 179 -19.12 -4.86 8.56
C GLU A 179 -18.64 -3.83 7.54
N VAL A 180 -18.94 -2.57 7.83
CA VAL A 180 -18.45 -1.39 7.11
C VAL A 180 -17.67 -0.52 8.08
N VAL A 181 -16.43 -0.19 7.72
CA VAL A 181 -15.55 0.70 8.50
C VAL A 181 -15.33 2.00 7.74
N GLN A 182 -15.39 3.12 8.46
CA GLN A 182 -15.05 4.44 7.95
C GLN A 182 -13.61 4.77 8.31
N ILE A 183 -12.83 5.17 7.31
CA ILE A 183 -11.45 5.66 7.45
C ILE A 183 -11.43 7.15 7.15
N ASP A 184 -10.92 7.96 8.08
CA ASP A 184 -10.60 9.36 7.83
C ASP A 184 -9.24 9.45 7.10
N LEU A 185 -9.23 10.06 5.93
CA LEU A 185 -8.02 10.19 5.11
C LEU A 185 -7.12 11.37 5.54
N GLN A 186 -7.62 12.25 6.42
CA GLN A 186 -6.95 13.45 6.89
C GLN A 186 -6.34 13.29 8.30
N THR A 187 -5.90 12.11 8.66
CA THR A 187 -5.33 11.80 9.98
C THR A 187 -3.87 12.27 10.11
N CYS A 188 -3.64 13.58 10.04
CA CYS A 188 -2.28 14.17 10.04
C CYS A 188 -1.52 13.99 11.36
N GLY A 189 -2.23 13.82 12.48
CA GLY A 189 -1.61 13.57 13.79
C GLY A 189 -0.78 12.29 13.88
N VAL A 190 -0.93 11.36 12.93
CA VAL A 190 -0.10 10.14 12.86
C VAL A 190 1.36 10.44 12.54
N TYR A 191 1.65 11.59 11.91
CA TYR A 191 3.00 12.02 11.54
C TYR A 191 3.72 12.73 12.68
N ARG A 192 3.15 12.65 13.89
CA ARG A 192 3.66 13.31 15.11
C ARG A 192 3.82 14.82 14.90
N ASP A 193 4.21 15.53 15.92
CA ASP A 193 4.47 16.97 15.82
C ASP A 193 5.93 17.24 15.43
N GLU A 194 6.40 16.53 14.39
CA GLU A 194 7.73 16.70 13.84
C GLU A 194 7.65 17.17 12.38
N CYS A 195 8.27 18.32 12.08
CA CYS A 195 8.28 18.93 10.76
C CYS A 195 8.74 17.95 9.68
N ILE A 196 9.86 17.27 9.92
CA ILE A 196 10.45 16.35 8.93
C ILE A 196 9.51 15.17 8.65
N GLU A 197 8.92 14.55 9.66
CA GLU A 197 8.00 13.43 9.48
C GLU A 197 6.74 13.85 8.72
N CYS A 198 6.21 15.03 9.02
CA CYS A 198 5.07 15.58 8.31
C CYS A 198 5.37 15.77 6.81
N LEU A 199 6.54 16.31 6.46
CA LEU A 199 6.88 16.58 5.07
C LEU A 199 7.35 15.34 4.31
N LEU A 200 8.10 14.43 4.94
CA LEU A 200 8.51 13.17 4.34
C LEU A 200 7.34 12.23 4.09
N SER A 201 6.22 12.38 4.81
CA SER A 201 5.00 11.61 4.53
C SER A 201 4.47 11.85 3.13
N ARG A 202 4.73 13.04 2.56
CA ARG A 202 4.23 13.50 1.25
C ARG A 202 2.72 13.34 1.11
N ASP A 203 2.01 13.41 2.25
CA ASP A 203 0.57 13.29 2.28
C ASP A 203 -0.09 14.60 1.85
N PRO A 204 -0.77 14.66 0.70
CA PRO A 204 -1.32 15.92 0.19
C PRO A 204 -2.45 16.48 1.04
N TYR A 205 -3.03 15.70 1.94
CA TYR A 205 -4.04 16.19 2.89
C TYR A 205 -3.42 16.93 4.08
N CYS A 206 -2.11 16.75 4.32
CA CYS A 206 -1.41 17.21 5.50
C CYS A 206 -0.34 18.25 5.16
N GLY A 207 0.03 19.05 6.15
CA GLY A 207 1.10 20.01 6.01
C GLY A 207 1.58 20.53 7.37
N TRP A 208 2.78 21.09 7.38
CA TRP A 208 3.39 21.63 8.58
C TRP A 208 2.99 23.10 8.78
N ASP A 209 2.35 23.45 9.90
CA ASP A 209 1.93 24.82 10.21
C ASP A 209 3.00 25.64 10.94
N GLY A 210 4.08 25.02 11.34
CA GLY A 210 5.18 25.57 12.11
C GLY A 210 5.31 25.01 13.52
N LEU A 211 4.27 24.29 13.98
CA LEU A 211 4.21 23.65 15.31
C LEU A 211 3.73 22.20 15.21
N HIS A 212 2.72 21.93 14.37
CA HIS A 212 2.07 20.64 14.26
C HIS A 212 1.88 20.22 12.79
N CYS A 213 1.77 18.93 12.57
CA CYS A 213 1.30 18.40 11.30
C CYS A 213 -0.23 18.45 11.27
N THR A 214 -0.80 19.30 10.40
CA THR A 214 -2.23 19.60 10.39
C THR A 214 -2.85 19.48 9.01
N ILE A 215 -4.19 19.40 8.98
CA ILE A 215 -4.96 19.47 7.75
C ILE A 215 -4.79 20.88 7.16
N LYS A 216 -4.45 20.95 5.86
CA LYS A 216 -4.43 22.21 5.09
C LYS A 216 -3.53 23.32 5.63
N ALA A 217 -2.39 22.97 6.18
CA ALA A 217 -1.40 23.99 6.55
C ALA A 217 -0.99 24.81 5.31
N LYS A 218 -1.61 25.97 5.13
CA LYS A 218 -1.28 26.87 4.03
C LYS A 218 0.07 27.53 4.29
N GLY A 219 1.08 27.17 3.51
CA GLY A 219 2.14 28.10 3.12
C GLY A 219 3.38 28.15 3.98
N ARG A 220 3.82 27.08 4.70
CA ARG A 220 5.07 27.19 5.45
C ARG A 220 6.18 26.26 4.94
N ALA A 221 6.31 25.09 5.37
CA ALA A 221 7.36 24.22 4.87
C ALA A 221 6.81 23.33 3.75
N LYS A 222 7.47 23.29 2.60
CA LYS A 222 7.13 22.39 1.48
C LYS A 222 8.20 21.34 1.24
N ASP A 223 9.40 21.58 1.77
CA ASP A 223 10.57 20.74 1.61
C ASP A 223 11.10 20.35 2.99
N PRO A 224 11.53 19.11 3.23
CA PRO A 224 12.21 18.71 4.46
C PRO A 224 13.39 19.62 4.85
N HIS A 225 14.07 20.24 3.86
CA HIS A 225 15.12 21.23 4.10
C HIS A 225 14.61 22.53 4.73
N ASP A 226 13.32 22.84 4.61
CA ASP A 226 12.71 24.02 5.25
C ASP A 226 12.48 23.80 6.76
N CYS A 227 12.54 22.58 7.21
CA CYS A 227 12.49 22.26 8.63
C CYS A 227 13.76 22.78 9.31
N LYS A 228 13.59 23.59 10.33
CA LYS A 228 14.73 23.96 11.19
C LYS A 228 15.23 22.66 11.83
N MET A 229 16.33 22.14 11.31
CA MET A 229 17.03 21.05 12.00
C MET A 229 17.32 21.54 13.42
N PRO A 230 16.98 20.78 14.45
CA PRO A 230 17.53 21.06 15.78
C PRO A 230 19.03 21.17 15.59
N SER A 231 19.60 22.30 16.02
CA SER A 231 21.07 22.51 15.99
C SER A 231 21.73 21.22 16.48
N ALA A 232 22.75 20.76 15.77
CA ALA A 232 23.40 19.44 15.80
C ALA A 232 23.96 18.93 17.14
N GLU A 233 23.34 19.25 18.25
CA GLU A 233 23.36 18.39 19.39
C GLU A 233 22.36 17.26 19.08
N PRO A 234 22.76 15.98 19.21
CA PRO A 234 21.79 14.90 19.22
C PRO A 234 20.81 15.28 20.34
N SER A 235 19.69 15.88 19.96
CA SER A 235 18.57 15.99 20.82
C SER A 235 18.47 14.60 21.41
N ARG A 236 18.55 14.48 22.74
CA ARG A 236 18.14 13.31 23.49
C ARG A 236 16.64 13.14 23.25
N THR A 237 16.28 13.08 21.97
CA THR A 237 14.96 12.81 21.49
C THR A 237 14.72 11.38 21.84
N GLU A 238 14.01 11.22 22.96
CA GLU A 238 13.34 10.03 23.36
C GLU A 238 14.13 8.76 22.98
N LEU A 239 15.07 8.40 23.88
CA LEU A 239 15.39 6.98 24.08
C LEU A 239 14.03 6.29 24.14
N ARG A 240 13.57 5.73 23.01
CA ARG A 240 12.50 4.75 23.08
C ARG A 240 13.00 3.73 24.06
N ASP A 241 12.19 3.47 25.10
CA ASP A 241 12.54 2.53 26.14
C ASP A 241 13.10 1.28 25.47
N GLU A 242 14.35 0.95 25.79
CA GLU A 242 14.99 -0.26 25.30
C GLU A 242 14.10 -1.43 25.70
N THR A 243 13.58 -2.15 24.73
CA THR A 243 12.72 -3.30 25.00
C THR A 243 13.61 -4.48 25.39
N PRO A 244 13.60 -4.92 26.65
CA PRO A 244 14.38 -6.08 27.05
C PRO A 244 13.77 -7.36 26.44
N VAL A 245 14.61 -8.17 25.80
CA VAL A 245 14.22 -9.43 25.17
C VAL A 245 15.10 -10.54 25.71
N PHE A 246 14.48 -11.55 26.34
CA PHE A 246 15.17 -12.71 26.87
C PHE A 246 14.96 -13.91 25.94
N VAL A 247 16.06 -14.39 25.36
CA VAL A 247 16.03 -15.46 24.36
C VAL A 247 16.75 -16.70 24.89
N PRO A 248 16.13 -17.90 24.88
CA PRO A 248 16.81 -19.13 25.29
C PRO A 248 18.03 -19.43 24.45
N GLU A 249 19.07 -19.98 25.08
CA GLU A 249 20.27 -20.45 24.36
C GLU A 249 19.90 -21.41 23.24
N SER A 250 20.60 -21.30 22.09
CA SER A 250 20.40 -22.13 20.90
C SER A 250 19.03 -22.03 20.24
N SER A 251 18.14 -21.14 20.70
CA SER A 251 16.82 -20.92 20.07
C SER A 251 16.90 -19.90 18.94
N ARG A 252 15.91 -19.96 18.04
CA ARG A 252 15.69 -18.93 16.99
C ARG A 252 14.88 -17.79 17.56
N HIS A 253 15.20 -16.57 17.13
CA HIS A 253 14.43 -15.39 17.48
C HIS A 253 14.40 -14.38 16.34
N PHE A 254 13.29 -13.67 16.20
CA PHE A 254 13.13 -12.57 15.25
C PHE A 254 13.00 -11.25 15.99
N LEU A 255 13.74 -10.25 15.57
CA LEU A 255 13.51 -8.87 15.95
C LEU A 255 12.71 -8.19 14.84
N LEU A 256 11.65 -7.49 15.22
CA LEU A 256 10.78 -6.76 14.30
C LEU A 256 11.08 -5.27 14.36
N CYS A 257 11.41 -4.69 13.22
CA CYS A 257 11.41 -3.25 13.03
C CYS A 257 10.13 -2.83 12.32
N PRO A 258 9.21 -2.11 12.99
CA PRO A 258 8.00 -1.64 12.34
C PRO A 258 8.36 -0.62 11.26
N MET A 259 7.89 -0.85 10.03
CA MET A 259 8.09 0.09 8.92
C MET A 259 7.07 1.22 9.05
N THR A 260 7.56 2.43 9.31
CA THR A 260 6.74 3.65 9.45
C THR A 260 6.68 4.47 8.16
N SER A 261 7.66 4.27 7.26
CA SER A 261 7.69 4.88 5.92
C SER A 261 7.96 3.80 4.88
N HIS A 262 7.22 3.80 3.77
CA HIS A 262 7.44 2.90 2.65
C HIS A 262 8.58 3.34 1.72
N HIS A 263 9.28 4.42 2.06
CA HIS A 263 10.37 5.02 1.26
C HIS A 263 11.70 4.97 1.96
N ALA A 264 11.68 4.93 3.29
CA ALA A 264 12.89 4.76 4.06
C ALA A 264 13.50 3.39 3.78
N THR A 265 14.80 3.34 3.71
CA THR A 265 15.55 2.09 3.79
C THR A 265 15.75 1.74 5.26
N TYR A 266 15.56 0.48 5.60
CA TYR A 266 15.69 0.01 6.98
C TYR A 266 16.92 -0.87 7.10
N HIS A 267 17.61 -0.77 8.22
CA HIS A 267 18.73 -1.64 8.56
C HIS A 267 18.86 -1.81 10.07
N TRP A 268 19.44 -2.92 10.46
CA TRP A 268 19.76 -3.20 11.85
C TRP A 268 21.22 -2.85 12.15
N GLN A 269 21.46 -2.35 13.37
CA GLN A 269 22.77 -2.10 13.91
C GLN A 269 22.95 -2.89 15.21
N HIS A 270 24.06 -3.64 15.28
CA HIS A 270 24.51 -4.32 16.47
C HIS A 270 26.01 -4.09 16.66
N GLY A 271 26.38 -3.37 17.71
CA GLY A 271 27.75 -2.88 17.86
C GLY A 271 28.19 -2.02 16.67
N SER A 272 29.23 -2.43 15.97
CA SER A 272 29.70 -1.77 14.74
C SER A 272 29.17 -2.43 13.44
N ALA A 273 28.45 -3.54 13.55
CA ALA A 273 27.91 -4.26 12.40
C ALA A 273 26.61 -3.61 11.93
N ARG A 274 26.47 -3.51 10.60
CA ARG A 274 25.21 -3.13 9.93
C ARG A 274 24.69 -4.35 9.19
N GLU A 275 23.47 -4.74 9.53
CA GLU A 275 22.80 -5.90 8.98
C GLU A 275 21.59 -5.48 8.14
N GLU A 276 21.37 -6.16 7.03
CA GLU A 276 20.24 -5.89 6.16
C GLU A 276 18.95 -6.47 6.72
N CYS A 277 17.85 -5.87 6.34
CA CYS A 277 16.52 -6.34 6.64
C CYS A 277 16.13 -7.56 5.80
N VAL A 278 15.40 -8.46 6.42
CA VAL A 278 14.54 -9.39 5.70
C VAL A 278 13.16 -8.76 5.61
N ASP A 279 12.77 -8.34 4.41
CA ASP A 279 11.45 -7.74 4.18
C ASP A 279 10.35 -8.75 4.43
N SER A 280 9.37 -8.33 5.21
CA SER A 280 8.16 -9.11 5.49
C SER A 280 6.91 -8.22 5.45
N ASP A 281 5.73 -8.84 5.39
CA ASP A 281 4.44 -8.09 5.46
C ASP A 281 4.25 -7.37 6.80
N GLN A 282 4.99 -7.72 7.82
CA GLN A 282 4.93 -7.10 9.15
C GLN A 282 5.98 -6.01 9.36
N GLY A 283 6.97 -5.91 8.49
CA GLY A 283 8.07 -4.97 8.59
C GLY A 283 9.43 -5.61 8.26
N CYS A 284 10.49 -4.92 8.65
CA CYS A 284 11.86 -5.38 8.48
C CYS A 284 12.25 -6.32 9.63
N LEU A 285 12.55 -7.56 9.32
CA LEU A 285 12.94 -8.59 10.29
C LEU A 285 14.45 -8.76 10.35
N TYR A 286 14.97 -9.06 11.52
CA TYR A 286 16.30 -9.60 11.74
C TYR A 286 16.20 -10.97 12.38
N LEU A 287 16.80 -11.98 11.74
CA LEU A 287 16.72 -13.36 12.20
C LEU A 287 18.01 -13.77 12.94
N ILE A 288 17.88 -14.13 14.20
CA ILE A 288 18.88 -14.83 14.97
C ILE A 288 18.61 -16.33 14.83
N HIS A 289 19.47 -17.02 14.09
CA HIS A 289 19.29 -18.45 13.81
C HIS A 289 19.50 -19.34 15.03
N SER A 290 20.42 -18.96 15.91
CA SER A 290 20.75 -19.69 17.14
C SER A 290 21.33 -18.72 18.16
N MET A 291 20.63 -18.49 19.24
CA MET A 291 21.04 -17.54 20.28
C MET A 291 22.31 -18.03 20.99
N SER A 292 23.29 -17.15 21.13
CA SER A 292 24.56 -17.37 21.83
C SER A 292 25.02 -16.07 22.50
N GLU A 293 26.06 -16.12 23.30
CA GLU A 293 26.65 -14.93 23.95
C GLU A 293 27.07 -13.84 22.95
N ALA A 294 27.46 -14.22 21.71
CA ALA A 294 27.81 -13.27 20.66
C ALA A 294 26.61 -12.43 20.15
N HIS A 295 25.39 -12.86 20.42
CA HIS A 295 24.17 -12.17 20.04
C HIS A 295 23.58 -11.33 21.17
N GLU A 296 24.19 -11.30 22.35
CA GLU A 296 23.75 -10.43 23.44
C GLU A 296 24.13 -8.97 23.15
N GLY A 297 23.28 -8.04 23.61
CA GLY A 297 23.52 -6.61 23.48
C GLY A 297 22.37 -5.83 22.85
N LEU A 298 22.68 -4.58 22.51
CA LEU A 298 21.72 -3.66 21.96
C LEU A 298 21.62 -3.83 20.43
N TYR A 299 20.40 -4.06 19.96
CA TYR A 299 20.03 -4.03 18.56
C TYR A 299 19.18 -2.79 18.28
N THR A 300 19.61 -2.00 17.33
CA THR A 300 18.91 -0.77 16.94
C THR A 300 18.47 -0.88 15.49
N CYS A 301 17.17 -0.74 15.25
CA CYS A 301 16.67 -0.57 13.89
C CYS A 301 16.68 0.90 13.52
N VAL A 302 17.28 1.21 12.38
CA VAL A 302 17.38 2.56 11.85
C VAL A 302 16.69 2.63 10.49
N SER A 303 15.80 3.62 10.33
CA SER A 303 15.28 4.03 9.04
C SER A 303 16.11 5.17 8.48
N SER A 304 16.38 5.15 7.17
CA SER A 304 17.10 6.19 6.46
C SER A 304 16.29 6.63 5.24
N GLU A 305 15.98 7.92 5.17
CA GLU A 305 15.29 8.52 4.03
C GLU A 305 15.97 9.86 3.70
N ASP A 306 16.50 9.98 2.49
CA ASP A 306 17.34 11.11 2.08
C ASP A 306 18.51 11.34 3.05
N VAL A 307 18.52 12.50 3.69
CA VAL A 307 19.53 12.89 4.70
C VAL A 307 19.08 12.62 6.14
N TYR A 308 17.89 12.08 6.32
CA TYR A 308 17.29 11.87 7.62
C TYR A 308 17.42 10.41 8.07
N ASN A 309 18.02 10.22 9.24
CA ASN A 309 18.14 8.91 9.88
C ASN A 309 17.39 8.93 11.21
N ARG A 310 16.66 7.86 11.48
CA ARG A 310 15.85 7.73 12.69
C ARG A 310 15.98 6.35 13.29
N THR A 311 16.10 6.29 14.60
CA THR A 311 15.93 5.05 15.36
C THR A 311 14.44 4.71 15.46
N VAL A 312 14.07 3.54 14.92
CA VAL A 312 12.68 3.07 14.86
C VAL A 312 12.36 2.14 16.02
N ALA A 313 13.28 1.23 16.35
CA ALA A 313 13.12 0.29 17.44
C ALA A 313 14.48 -0.02 18.08
N GLN A 314 14.48 -0.30 19.37
CA GLN A 314 15.65 -0.73 20.15
C GLN A 314 15.30 -1.93 21.01
N TYR A 315 16.14 -2.96 20.94
CA TYR A 315 15.98 -4.18 21.72
C TYR A 315 17.28 -4.50 22.45
N GLN A 316 17.19 -4.69 23.76
CA GLN A 316 18.30 -5.20 24.56
C GLN A 316 18.16 -6.72 24.69
N LEU A 317 18.94 -7.46 23.91
CA LEU A 317 18.93 -8.90 23.94
C LEU A 317 19.80 -9.45 25.06
N SER A 318 19.25 -10.40 25.76
CA SER A 318 19.95 -11.18 26.79
C SER A 318 19.57 -12.65 26.69
N MET A 319 20.54 -13.51 26.92
CA MET A 319 20.31 -14.95 26.93
C MET A 319 19.59 -15.36 28.22
N SER A 320 18.43 -16.00 28.10
CA SER A 320 17.77 -16.58 29.24
C SER A 320 18.45 -17.91 29.61
N ARG A 321 19.17 -17.92 30.71
CA ARG A 321 19.68 -19.17 31.26
C ARG A 321 18.51 -19.89 31.91
N SER A 322 18.15 -21.06 31.43
CA SER A 322 17.23 -21.95 32.12
C SER A 322 17.87 -22.32 33.44
N ASN A 323 17.39 -21.74 34.56
CA ASN A 323 17.60 -22.31 35.84
C ASN A 323 16.88 -23.65 35.86
N ALA A 324 17.58 -24.69 35.44
CA ALA A 324 17.20 -26.03 35.80
C ALA A 324 17.28 -26.06 37.34
N HIS A 325 16.13 -25.90 37.99
CA HIS A 325 16.01 -26.23 39.40
C HIS A 325 16.51 -27.65 39.50
N ARG A 326 17.76 -27.82 40.00
CA ARG A 326 18.20 -29.07 40.54
C ARG A 326 17.22 -29.40 41.66
N LEU A 327 16.26 -30.27 41.36
CA LEU A 327 15.48 -30.92 42.39
C LEU A 327 16.51 -31.57 43.31
N THR A 328 16.71 -30.97 44.46
CA THR A 328 17.53 -31.58 45.53
C THR A 328 16.87 -32.92 45.86
N PRO A 329 17.67 -33.98 46.10
CA PRO A 329 17.12 -35.34 46.33
C PRO A 329 16.19 -35.44 47.55
N VAL A 330 16.09 -34.40 48.38
CA VAL A 330 15.15 -34.31 49.50
C VAL A 330 13.68 -34.17 49.06
N GLY A 331 13.42 -33.60 47.91
CA GLY A 331 12.06 -33.46 47.34
C GLY A 331 11.49 -34.78 46.78
N LEU A 332 12.36 -35.73 46.42
CA LEU A 332 11.92 -37.03 45.90
C LEU A 332 11.46 -38.00 46.96
N LEU A 333 11.92 -37.81 48.21
CA LEU A 333 11.52 -38.70 49.33
C LEU A 333 10.12 -38.37 49.88
N LEU A 334 9.62 -37.15 49.67
CA LEU A 334 8.28 -36.75 50.12
C LEU A 334 7.15 -37.20 49.18
N LEU A 335 7.46 -37.51 47.93
CA LEU A 335 6.46 -37.98 46.94
C LEU A 335 6.23 -39.52 47.01
N ILE A 336 7.12 -40.29 47.66
CA ILE A 336 6.99 -41.74 47.78
C ILE A 336 6.14 -42.13 48.99
N VAL A 337 5.93 -41.23 49.96
CA VAL A 337 5.17 -41.53 51.21
C VAL A 337 3.65 -41.33 51.01
N MET A 338 3.21 -40.70 49.91
CA MET A 338 1.80 -40.40 49.68
C MET A 338 1.07 -41.42 48.75
N SER A 339 1.72 -42.53 48.38
CA SER A 339 1.14 -43.52 47.46
C SER A 339 0.91 -44.91 48.11
N LEU A 340 0.60 -44.97 49.36
CA LEU A 340 0.09 -46.20 49.98
C LEU A 340 -1.44 -46.21 49.95
N PRO A 341 -2.08 -47.21 49.32
CA PRO A 341 -3.54 -47.32 49.33
C PRO A 341 -4.04 -47.75 50.71
N VAL A 342 -4.94 -46.96 51.25
CA VAL A 342 -5.74 -47.40 52.41
C VAL A 342 -6.75 -48.43 51.90
N LEU A 343 -6.46 -49.71 52.18
CA LEU A 343 -7.41 -50.79 52.17
C LEU A 343 -8.19 -50.70 53.50
N HIS A 344 -9.51 -50.43 53.43
CA HIS A 344 -10.44 -50.74 54.49
C HIS A 344 -11.73 -51.35 53.84
N LEU A 345 -11.92 -52.61 54.18
CA LEU A 345 -13.11 -53.36 54.63
C LEU A 345 -14.46 -52.81 54.23
#